data_fd422dfef29c2f9826993105a1027791
#
_entry.id   fd422dfef29c2f9826993105a1027791
#
_cell.length_a   1.000
_cell.length_b   1.000
_cell.length_c   1.000
_cell.angle_alpha   90.00
_cell.angle_beta   90.00
_cell.angle_gamma   90.00
#
_symmetry.space_group_name_H-M   'P 1'
#
loop_
_entity.id
_entity.type
_entity.pdbx_description
1 polymer ?
#
loop_
_entity_poly.entity_id
_entity_poly.type
_entity_poly.pdbx_seq_one_letter_code
_entity_poly.pdbx_strand_id
1 'polypeptide(L)'
;LGDIDKDTVDFHPNYDESTVEPEVLPSRVPNLLVNGAGGIAVGMATNIPPHNLGEVIDGCIALIDNPDMTTEDLMEYIPAPDFPTGGQILGRAGTHSAYLTGNGSIRVRAKAHVEEIREKRDAVVVTEVPYQVNKGRLLERLGEVARDKIVEDIAEVRDESDRDGVRIVVELKRNANPDVVLNQLFKHTALQT
;
A
#
# COMPACT_ATOMS: atom_id res chain seq x y z
N LEU A 1 17.04 -1.00 16.95
CA LEU A 1 18.52 -0.95 17.08
C LEU A 1 19.00 -0.87 18.53
N GLY A 2 18.11 -0.91 19.52
CA GLY A 2 18.48 -0.79 20.94
C GLY A 2 19.38 -1.92 21.47
N ASP A 3 19.49 -3.02 20.74
CA ASP A 3 20.27 -4.20 21.13
C ASP A 3 21.52 -4.43 20.24
N ILE A 4 21.92 -3.41 19.44
CA ILE A 4 23.05 -3.53 18.52
C ILE A 4 24.40 -3.82 19.24
N ASP A 5 24.54 -3.32 20.48
CA ASP A 5 25.76 -3.49 21.32
C ASP A 5 25.68 -4.75 22.19
N LYS A 6 24.67 -5.61 22.02
CA LYS A 6 24.44 -6.77 22.90
C LYS A 6 24.84 -8.13 22.30
N ASP A 7 25.60 -8.11 21.22
CA ASP A 7 26.12 -9.32 20.57
C ASP A 7 24.99 -10.31 20.19
N THR A 8 23.92 -9.77 19.62
CA THR A 8 22.73 -10.54 19.22
C THR A 8 22.74 -10.95 17.76
N VAL A 9 23.66 -10.44 16.96
CA VAL A 9 23.86 -10.73 15.53
C VAL A 9 25.35 -10.76 15.22
N ASP A 10 25.73 -11.44 14.14
CA ASP A 10 27.10 -11.49 13.67
C ASP A 10 27.51 -10.16 13.01
N PHE A 11 28.80 -9.84 13.09
CA PHE A 11 29.39 -8.65 12.51
C PHE A 11 30.49 -9.03 11.52
N HIS A 12 30.66 -8.25 10.48
CA HIS A 12 31.75 -8.36 9.51
C HIS A 12 32.43 -6.99 9.28
N PRO A 13 33.67 -6.95 8.77
CA PRO A 13 34.33 -5.71 8.41
C PRO A 13 33.52 -4.97 7.32
N ASN A 14 33.45 -3.65 7.39
CA ASN A 14 32.90 -2.81 6.33
C ASN A 14 33.85 -2.83 5.10
N TYR A 15 33.42 -2.13 4.01
CA TYR A 15 34.13 -2.16 2.72
C TYR A 15 35.64 -1.78 2.80
N ASP A 16 36.02 -0.83 3.64
CA ASP A 16 37.40 -0.37 3.80
C ASP A 16 38.12 -0.95 5.04
N GLU A 17 37.49 -1.92 5.71
CA GLU A 17 37.97 -2.59 6.91
C GLU A 17 38.29 -1.65 8.09
N SER A 18 37.81 -0.40 8.04
CA SER A 18 38.03 0.61 9.08
C SER A 18 37.18 0.37 10.34
N THR A 19 36.06 -0.32 10.20
CA THR A 19 35.10 -0.64 11.26
C THR A 19 34.35 -1.93 10.96
N VAL A 20 33.50 -2.36 11.86
CA VAL A 20 32.60 -3.53 11.66
C VAL A 20 31.16 -3.10 11.57
N GLU A 21 30.39 -3.83 10.79
CA GLU A 21 28.96 -3.63 10.63
C GLU A 21 28.19 -4.94 10.83
N PRO A 22 26.93 -4.91 11.33
CA PRO A 22 26.16 -6.12 11.52
C PRO A 22 25.75 -6.73 10.17
N GLU A 23 25.81 -8.06 10.06
CA GLU A 23 25.30 -8.77 8.87
C GLU A 23 23.80 -8.52 8.65
N VAL A 24 23.04 -8.47 9.76
CA VAL A 24 21.62 -8.09 9.78
C VAL A 24 21.37 -7.13 10.94
N LEU A 25 20.49 -6.17 10.75
CA LEU A 25 20.14 -5.26 11.85
C LEU A 25 19.37 -6.02 12.94
N PRO A 26 19.80 -5.92 14.22
CA PRO A 26 19.09 -6.56 15.31
C PRO A 26 17.69 -5.95 15.47
N SER A 27 16.69 -6.79 15.50
CA SER A 27 15.29 -6.38 15.63
C SER A 27 14.53 -7.37 16.52
N ARG A 28 13.62 -6.85 17.33
CA ARG A 28 12.76 -7.68 18.22
C ARG A 28 11.53 -8.21 17.51
N VAL A 29 11.27 -7.76 16.32
CA VAL A 29 10.16 -8.17 15.45
C VAL A 29 10.68 -8.35 14.02
N PRO A 30 10.00 -9.12 13.15
CA PRO A 30 10.38 -9.30 11.74
C PRO A 30 10.22 -8.01 10.95
N ASN A 31 11.13 -7.04 11.17
CA ASN A 31 11.01 -5.67 10.71
C ASN A 31 10.97 -5.54 9.19
N LEU A 32 11.66 -6.43 8.46
CA LEU A 32 11.67 -6.42 6.99
C LEU A 32 10.27 -6.59 6.40
N LEU A 33 9.46 -7.49 6.97
CA LEU A 33 8.08 -7.70 6.52
C LEU A 33 7.13 -6.63 7.09
N VAL A 34 7.27 -6.30 8.37
CA VAL A 34 6.35 -5.35 9.03
C VAL A 34 6.45 -3.95 8.42
N ASN A 35 7.65 -3.43 8.23
CA ASN A 35 7.86 -2.07 7.70
C ASN A 35 8.15 -2.05 6.20
N GLY A 36 8.45 -3.20 5.60
CA GLY A 36 8.93 -3.27 4.24
C GLY A 36 10.33 -2.69 4.06
N ALA A 37 10.80 -2.65 2.84
CA ALA A 37 12.06 -2.04 2.46
C ALA A 37 12.00 -1.51 1.04
N GLY A 38 12.61 -0.35 0.81
CA GLY A 38 12.79 0.22 -0.52
C GLY A 38 14.23 0.64 -0.72
N GLY A 39 14.84 0.26 -1.83
CA GLY A 39 16.21 0.61 -2.13
C GLY A 39 16.49 0.57 -3.62
N ILE A 40 17.36 1.47 -4.06
CA ILE A 40 17.81 1.57 -5.45
C ILE A 40 19.34 1.47 -5.44
N ALA A 41 19.87 0.45 -6.12
CA ALA A 41 21.29 0.26 -6.34
C ALA A 41 21.60 0.23 -7.83
N VAL A 42 22.89 0.31 -8.17
CA VAL A 42 23.29 0.18 -9.57
C VAL A 42 23.04 -1.26 -10.04
N GLY A 43 22.18 -1.42 -11.01
CA GLY A 43 21.84 -2.71 -11.59
C GLY A 43 20.72 -3.50 -10.90
N MET A 44 20.24 -3.08 -9.71
CA MET A 44 19.11 -3.71 -9.03
C MET A 44 18.33 -2.75 -8.15
N ALA A 45 17.06 -3.07 -7.91
CA ALA A 45 16.22 -2.37 -6.97
C ALA A 45 15.40 -3.36 -6.15
N THR A 46 15.04 -2.97 -4.91
CA THR A 46 14.11 -3.72 -4.09
C THR A 46 12.95 -2.83 -3.66
N ASN A 47 11.76 -3.43 -3.56
CA ASN A 47 10.56 -2.77 -3.06
C ASN A 47 9.68 -3.80 -2.36
N ILE A 48 9.93 -3.98 -1.07
CA ILE A 48 9.19 -4.92 -0.22
C ILE A 48 8.09 -4.11 0.48
N PRO A 49 6.81 -4.44 0.26
CA PRO A 49 5.69 -3.75 0.92
C PRO A 49 5.62 -4.09 2.41
N PRO A 50 5.02 -3.21 3.24
CA PRO A 50 4.74 -3.50 4.64
C PRO A 50 3.64 -4.55 4.79
N HIS A 51 3.64 -5.23 5.96
CA HIS A 51 2.67 -6.27 6.30
C HIS A 51 2.10 -6.06 7.70
N ASN A 52 0.98 -6.70 7.98
CA ASN A 52 0.34 -6.65 9.29
C ASN A 52 1.21 -7.33 10.36
N LEU A 53 1.47 -6.63 11.47
CA LEU A 53 2.33 -7.14 12.54
C LEU A 53 1.79 -8.44 13.16
N GLY A 54 0.48 -8.52 13.38
CA GLY A 54 -0.17 -9.71 13.94
C GLY A 54 0.00 -10.92 13.02
N GLU A 55 -0.34 -10.76 11.74
CA GLU A 55 -0.19 -11.81 10.72
C GLU A 55 1.27 -12.29 10.59
N VAL A 56 2.23 -11.37 10.61
CA VAL A 56 3.66 -11.72 10.55
C VAL A 56 4.10 -12.50 11.79
N ILE A 57 3.64 -12.12 12.99
CA ILE A 57 3.94 -12.84 14.22
C ILE A 57 3.31 -14.23 14.20
N ASP A 58 2.06 -14.35 13.77
CA ASP A 58 1.38 -15.65 13.66
C ASP A 58 2.11 -16.58 12.67
N GLY A 59 2.56 -16.04 11.55
CA GLY A 59 3.43 -16.76 10.60
C GLY A 59 4.75 -17.21 11.21
N CYS A 60 5.41 -16.37 12.02
CA CYS A 60 6.62 -16.74 12.74
C CYS A 60 6.39 -17.85 13.75
N ILE A 61 5.31 -17.79 14.52
CA ILE A 61 4.95 -18.84 15.48
C ILE A 61 4.70 -20.17 14.75
N ALA A 62 3.92 -20.14 13.67
CA ALA A 62 3.66 -21.30 12.86
C ALA A 62 4.96 -21.94 12.31
N LEU A 63 5.90 -21.11 11.83
CA LEU A 63 7.19 -21.58 11.31
C LEU A 63 8.10 -22.18 12.41
N ILE A 64 8.02 -21.66 13.64
CA ILE A 64 8.75 -22.22 14.80
C ILE A 64 8.17 -23.60 15.15
N ASP A 65 6.84 -23.75 15.11
CA ASP A 65 6.16 -25.02 15.41
C ASP A 65 6.37 -26.08 14.30
N ASN A 66 6.49 -25.61 13.04
CA ASN A 66 6.74 -26.45 11.89
C ASN A 66 7.79 -25.82 10.95
N PRO A 67 9.10 -26.06 11.19
CA PRO A 67 10.18 -25.46 10.39
C PRO A 67 10.21 -25.86 8.89
N ASP A 68 9.50 -26.91 8.52
CA ASP A 68 9.44 -27.41 7.14
C ASP A 68 8.32 -26.74 6.30
N MET A 69 7.65 -25.71 6.85
CA MET A 69 6.62 -24.97 6.11
C MET A 69 7.17 -24.34 4.84
N THR A 70 6.40 -24.46 3.77
CA THR A 70 6.69 -23.78 2.51
C THR A 70 6.23 -22.33 2.55
N THR A 71 6.68 -21.54 1.57
CA THR A 71 6.17 -20.16 1.40
C THR A 71 4.65 -20.14 1.19
N GLU A 72 4.11 -21.13 0.47
CA GLU A 72 2.67 -21.24 0.24
C GLU A 72 1.89 -21.50 1.54
N ASP A 73 2.43 -22.36 2.43
CA ASP A 73 1.83 -22.59 3.75
C ASP A 73 1.85 -21.31 4.61
N LEU A 74 2.94 -20.55 4.56
CA LEU A 74 3.05 -19.26 5.27
C LEU A 74 2.06 -18.20 4.76
N MET A 75 1.64 -18.28 3.49
CA MET A 75 0.64 -17.37 2.93
C MET A 75 -0.77 -17.59 3.51
N GLU A 76 -1.02 -18.65 4.26
CA GLU A 76 -2.25 -18.82 5.04
C GLU A 76 -2.28 -17.85 6.23
N TYR A 77 -1.12 -17.51 6.79
CA TYR A 77 -0.95 -16.58 7.91
C TYR A 77 -0.70 -15.15 7.44
N ILE A 78 0.07 -14.99 6.36
CA ILE A 78 0.45 -13.69 5.77
C ILE A 78 -0.09 -13.64 4.33
N PRO A 79 -1.40 -13.39 4.14
CA PRO A 79 -2.05 -13.55 2.83
C PRO A 79 -1.67 -12.47 1.82
N ALA A 80 -1.33 -11.27 2.29
CA ALA A 80 -1.00 -10.12 1.44
C ALA A 80 -0.32 -9.01 2.25
N PRO A 81 0.29 -8.02 1.57
CA PRO A 81 0.71 -6.77 2.20
C PRO A 81 -0.45 -6.06 2.90
N ASP A 82 -0.12 -5.33 3.98
CA ASP A 82 -1.03 -4.46 4.70
C ASP A 82 -0.45 -3.04 4.75
N PHE A 83 -1.14 -2.10 4.13
CA PHE A 83 -0.63 -0.74 3.98
C PHE A 83 -1.17 0.19 5.08
N PRO A 84 -0.32 1.04 5.68
CA PRO A 84 -0.74 1.97 6.75
C PRO A 84 -1.77 3.00 6.29
N THR A 85 -1.88 3.24 4.98
CA THR A 85 -2.88 4.13 4.38
C THR A 85 -4.17 3.43 3.96
N GLY A 86 -4.28 2.12 4.24
CA GLY A 86 -5.42 1.30 3.84
C GLY A 86 -5.46 1.03 2.33
N GLY A 87 -6.65 1.04 1.77
CA GLY A 87 -6.90 0.68 0.38
C GLY A 87 -7.25 -0.81 0.22
N GLN A 88 -7.46 -1.22 -1.01
CA GLN A 88 -7.87 -2.59 -1.37
C GLN A 88 -6.93 -3.19 -2.39
N ILE A 89 -6.37 -4.36 -2.10
CA ILE A 89 -5.58 -5.14 -3.05
C ILE A 89 -6.53 -5.88 -4.00
N LEU A 90 -6.26 -5.75 -5.31
CA LEU A 90 -7.07 -6.38 -6.34
C LEU A 90 -6.49 -7.71 -6.80
N GLY A 91 -7.13 -8.78 -6.37
CA GLY A 91 -6.72 -10.14 -6.71
C GLY A 91 -5.48 -10.60 -5.95
N ARG A 92 -5.19 -11.89 -5.99
CA ARG A 92 -4.08 -12.52 -5.26
C ARG A 92 -2.89 -12.88 -6.15
N ALA A 93 -3.05 -12.90 -7.45
CA ALA A 93 -2.01 -13.42 -8.37
C ALA A 93 -0.70 -12.63 -8.28
N GLY A 94 -0.77 -11.29 -8.15
CA GLY A 94 0.42 -10.45 -8.01
C GLY A 94 1.16 -10.69 -6.70
N THR A 95 0.44 -10.80 -5.59
CA THR A 95 1.01 -11.13 -4.27
C THR A 95 1.62 -12.52 -4.26
N HIS A 96 0.90 -13.51 -4.78
CA HIS A 96 1.39 -14.89 -4.88
C HIS A 96 2.68 -14.98 -5.71
N SER A 97 2.72 -14.32 -6.86
CA SER A 97 3.94 -14.24 -7.68
C SER A 97 5.08 -13.56 -6.93
N ALA A 98 4.82 -12.44 -6.26
CA ALA A 98 5.83 -11.72 -5.50
C ALA A 98 6.45 -12.58 -4.39
N TYR A 99 5.63 -13.33 -3.65
CA TYR A 99 6.11 -14.15 -2.54
C TYR A 99 6.89 -15.40 -3.01
N LEU A 100 6.48 -16.02 -4.11
CA LEU A 100 7.13 -17.24 -4.61
C LEU A 100 8.37 -16.94 -5.45
N THR A 101 8.38 -15.86 -6.22
CA THR A 101 9.44 -15.58 -7.20
C THR A 101 10.28 -14.36 -6.88
N GLY A 102 9.89 -13.58 -5.86
CA GLY A 102 10.48 -12.28 -5.57
C GLY A 102 10.07 -11.17 -6.55
N ASN A 103 9.16 -11.46 -7.48
CA ASN A 103 8.70 -10.49 -8.48
C ASN A 103 7.19 -10.60 -8.71
N GLY A 104 6.47 -9.49 -8.54
CA GLY A 104 5.03 -9.44 -8.71
C GLY A 104 4.51 -8.01 -8.82
N SER A 105 3.36 -7.85 -9.45
CA SER A 105 2.65 -6.57 -9.54
C SER A 105 1.39 -6.63 -8.70
N ILE A 106 1.34 -5.83 -7.63
CA ILE A 106 0.21 -5.75 -6.71
C ILE A 106 -0.57 -4.50 -7.03
N ARG A 107 -1.82 -4.66 -7.45
CA ARG A 107 -2.70 -3.52 -7.72
C ARG A 107 -3.43 -3.11 -6.45
N VAL A 108 -3.36 -1.82 -6.13
CA VAL A 108 -4.02 -1.25 -4.95
C VAL A 108 -5.02 -0.19 -5.41
N ARG A 109 -6.24 -0.28 -4.91
CA ARG A 109 -7.29 0.72 -5.10
C ARG A 109 -7.56 1.50 -3.84
N ALA A 110 -7.91 2.76 -4.01
CA ALA A 110 -8.52 3.58 -2.99
C ALA A 110 -9.82 2.94 -2.48
N LYS A 111 -10.14 3.15 -1.21
CA LYS A 111 -11.45 2.82 -0.66
C LYS A 111 -12.39 3.99 -0.89
N ALA A 112 -13.45 3.74 -1.61
CA ALA A 112 -14.45 4.74 -1.96
C ALA A 112 -15.87 4.18 -1.80
N HIS A 113 -16.80 5.06 -1.51
CA HIS A 113 -18.23 4.76 -1.47
C HIS A 113 -19.04 5.92 -2.05
N VAL A 114 -20.30 5.67 -2.31
CA VAL A 114 -21.22 6.67 -2.86
C VAL A 114 -22.08 7.23 -1.74
N GLU A 115 -22.18 8.57 -1.68
CA GLU A 115 -23.07 9.29 -0.77
C GLU A 115 -24.04 10.16 -1.58
N GLU A 116 -25.33 10.17 -1.24
CA GLU A 116 -26.27 11.14 -1.78
C GLU A 116 -26.12 12.47 -1.02
N ILE A 117 -25.64 13.52 -1.71
CA ILE A 117 -25.45 14.84 -1.10
C ILE A 117 -26.74 15.66 -1.13
N ARG A 118 -27.48 15.57 -2.24
CA ARG A 118 -28.73 16.27 -2.48
C ARG A 118 -29.64 15.40 -3.35
N GLU A 119 -30.91 15.75 -3.40
CA GLU A 119 -31.86 15.05 -4.26
C GLU A 119 -31.36 14.86 -5.70
N LYS A 120 -31.18 13.61 -6.10
CA LYS A 120 -30.63 13.17 -7.42
C LYS A 120 -29.20 13.64 -7.70
N ARG A 121 -28.40 13.85 -6.66
CA ARG A 121 -27.01 14.24 -6.81
C ARG A 121 -26.14 13.47 -5.84
N ASP A 122 -25.35 12.58 -6.40
CA ASP A 122 -24.44 11.71 -5.68
C ASP A 122 -23.02 12.28 -5.66
N ALA A 123 -22.22 11.80 -4.74
CA ALA A 123 -20.78 12.00 -4.73
C ALA A 123 -20.06 10.67 -4.52
N VAL A 124 -18.91 10.55 -5.12
CA VAL A 124 -17.93 9.53 -4.79
C VAL A 124 -17.05 10.08 -3.67
N VAL A 125 -17.07 9.42 -2.53
CA VAL A 125 -16.27 9.79 -1.34
C VAL A 125 -15.15 8.80 -1.18
N VAL A 126 -13.91 9.29 -1.21
CA VAL A 126 -12.69 8.49 -1.03
C VAL A 126 -12.20 8.67 0.40
N THR A 127 -12.08 7.57 1.14
CA THR A 127 -11.67 7.55 2.55
C THR A 127 -10.28 6.97 2.78
N GLU A 128 -9.77 6.19 1.83
CA GLU A 128 -8.40 5.67 1.88
C GLU A 128 -7.77 5.79 0.49
N VAL A 129 -6.49 6.15 0.43
CA VAL A 129 -5.74 6.29 -0.82
C VAL A 129 -4.65 5.22 -0.90
N PRO A 130 -4.24 4.77 -2.10
CA PRO A 130 -3.17 3.80 -2.23
C PRO A 130 -1.88 4.26 -1.57
N TYR A 131 -1.12 3.31 -1.05
CA TYR A 131 0.14 3.57 -0.36
C TYR A 131 1.12 4.36 -1.25
N GLN A 132 1.83 5.33 -0.64
CA GLN A 132 2.78 6.24 -1.30
C GLN A 132 2.17 7.18 -2.36
N VAL A 133 0.85 7.24 -2.50
CA VAL A 133 0.19 8.24 -3.33
C VAL A 133 0.17 9.59 -2.61
N ASN A 134 0.70 10.62 -3.27
CA ASN A 134 0.63 11.99 -2.75
C ASN A 134 -0.78 12.56 -2.95
N LYS A 135 -1.47 12.85 -1.84
CA LYS A 135 -2.85 13.38 -1.86
C LYS A 135 -2.99 14.67 -2.66
N GLY A 136 -2.04 15.60 -2.55
CA GLY A 136 -2.08 16.87 -3.27
C GLY A 136 -2.06 16.66 -4.79
N ARG A 137 -1.12 15.84 -5.28
CA ARG A 137 -1.06 15.49 -6.72
C ARG A 137 -2.29 14.72 -7.19
N LEU A 138 -2.84 13.87 -6.33
CA LEU A 138 -4.08 13.16 -6.63
C LEU A 138 -5.24 14.14 -6.82
N LEU A 139 -5.38 15.14 -5.93
CA LEU A 139 -6.41 16.18 -6.03
C LEU A 139 -6.24 17.04 -7.29
N GLU A 140 -5.02 17.45 -7.61
CA GLU A 140 -4.70 18.15 -8.86
C GLU A 140 -5.14 17.33 -10.06
N ARG A 141 -4.78 16.03 -10.09
CA ARG A 141 -5.16 15.13 -11.18
C ARG A 141 -6.67 14.91 -11.28
N LEU A 142 -7.37 14.79 -10.16
CA LEU A 142 -8.84 14.72 -10.14
C LEU A 142 -9.48 16.01 -10.73
N GLY A 143 -8.93 17.17 -10.39
CA GLY A 143 -9.34 18.45 -10.98
C GLY A 143 -9.07 18.55 -12.49
N GLU A 144 -7.93 18.05 -12.95
CA GLU A 144 -7.60 17.99 -14.38
C GLU A 144 -8.57 17.11 -15.18
N VAL A 145 -8.80 15.87 -14.74
CA VAL A 145 -9.71 14.93 -15.44
C VAL A 145 -11.14 15.46 -15.50
N ALA A 146 -11.57 16.24 -14.51
CA ALA A 146 -12.86 16.92 -14.50
C ALA A 146 -12.90 18.09 -15.49
N ARG A 147 -11.88 18.98 -15.43
CA ARG A 147 -11.76 20.17 -16.30
C ARG A 147 -11.60 19.79 -17.76
N ASP A 148 -10.77 18.81 -18.05
CA ASP A 148 -10.45 18.37 -19.41
C ASP A 148 -11.52 17.40 -19.96
N LYS A 149 -12.58 17.16 -19.20
CA LYS A 149 -13.72 16.29 -19.54
C LYS A 149 -13.32 14.86 -19.90
N ILE A 150 -12.20 14.36 -19.33
CA ILE A 150 -11.81 12.96 -19.44
C ILE A 150 -12.85 12.10 -18.71
N VAL A 151 -13.36 12.63 -17.58
CA VAL A 151 -14.53 12.11 -16.86
C VAL A 151 -15.60 13.21 -16.85
N GLU A 152 -16.63 13.05 -17.67
CA GLU A 152 -17.56 14.15 -17.98
C GLU A 152 -18.55 14.48 -16.86
N ASP A 153 -18.86 13.52 -16.01
CA ASP A 153 -19.94 13.61 -15.04
C ASP A 153 -19.52 14.17 -13.67
N ILE A 154 -18.30 14.69 -13.56
CA ILE A 154 -17.83 15.38 -12.35
C ILE A 154 -18.31 16.83 -12.37
N ALA A 155 -18.90 17.27 -11.26
CA ALA A 155 -19.30 18.65 -11.03
C ALA A 155 -18.26 19.42 -10.25
N GLU A 156 -17.72 18.85 -9.16
CA GLU A 156 -16.76 19.48 -8.28
C GLU A 156 -15.89 18.43 -7.56
N VAL A 157 -14.66 18.79 -7.23
CA VAL A 157 -13.77 18.00 -6.38
C VAL A 157 -13.38 18.82 -5.16
N ARG A 158 -13.59 18.29 -3.97
CA ARG A 158 -13.26 18.93 -2.70
C ARG A 158 -12.41 18.02 -1.82
N ASP A 159 -11.48 18.63 -1.10
CA ASP A 159 -10.75 17.97 -0.01
C ASP A 159 -11.42 18.35 1.33
N GLU A 160 -12.09 17.40 1.93
CA GLU A 160 -12.72 17.53 3.24
C GLU A 160 -11.97 16.72 4.31
N SER A 161 -10.71 16.35 4.02
CA SER A 161 -9.87 15.62 4.97
C SER A 161 -9.55 16.46 6.19
N ASP A 162 -9.54 15.83 7.35
CA ASP A 162 -9.24 16.46 8.65
C ASP A 162 -8.30 15.57 9.48
N ARG A 163 -8.21 15.82 10.79
CA ARG A 163 -7.41 15.02 11.73
C ARG A 163 -7.93 13.58 11.91
N ASP A 164 -9.19 13.34 11.57
CA ASP A 164 -9.81 12.03 11.73
C ASP A 164 -9.56 11.12 10.51
N GLY A 165 -9.14 11.71 9.37
CA GLY A 165 -8.74 10.92 8.21
C GLY A 165 -8.88 11.62 6.85
N VAL A 166 -8.64 10.83 5.82
CA VAL A 166 -8.79 11.25 4.42
C VAL A 166 -10.28 11.25 4.06
N ARG A 167 -10.72 12.36 3.49
CA ARG A 167 -12.05 12.50 2.90
C ARG A 167 -11.97 13.37 1.64
N ILE A 168 -11.89 12.74 0.47
CA ILE A 168 -11.93 13.43 -0.82
C ILE A 168 -13.32 13.22 -1.41
N VAL A 169 -14.02 14.30 -1.69
CA VAL A 169 -15.38 14.28 -2.22
C VAL A 169 -15.38 14.69 -3.69
N VAL A 170 -15.81 13.78 -4.55
CA VAL A 170 -16.03 14.03 -5.97
C VAL A 170 -17.52 14.13 -6.21
N GLU A 171 -18.04 15.35 -6.24
CA GLU A 171 -19.47 15.60 -6.49
C GLU A 171 -19.81 15.37 -7.97
N LEU A 172 -20.87 14.61 -8.23
CA LEU A 172 -21.29 14.26 -9.56
C LEU A 172 -22.34 15.21 -10.10
N LYS A 173 -22.47 15.28 -11.43
CA LYS A 173 -23.57 15.97 -12.07
C LYS A 173 -24.88 15.24 -11.81
N ARG A 174 -25.99 15.95 -11.97
CA ARG A 174 -27.33 15.41 -11.78
C ARG A 174 -27.57 14.22 -12.71
N ASN A 175 -28.10 13.11 -12.17
CA ASN A 175 -28.35 11.85 -12.85
C ASN A 175 -27.10 11.14 -13.42
N ALA A 176 -25.89 11.49 -12.99
CA ALA A 176 -24.69 10.73 -13.32
C ALA A 176 -24.72 9.34 -12.67
N ASN A 177 -24.07 8.37 -13.30
CA ASN A 177 -23.93 7.04 -12.73
C ASN A 177 -22.62 6.97 -11.92
N PRO A 178 -22.70 6.83 -10.57
CA PRO A 178 -21.52 6.85 -9.71
C PRO A 178 -20.52 5.73 -10.01
N ASP A 179 -21.00 4.53 -10.34
CA ASP A 179 -20.13 3.38 -10.61
C ASP A 179 -19.32 3.58 -11.89
N VAL A 180 -19.93 4.17 -12.91
CA VAL A 180 -19.22 4.50 -14.16
C VAL A 180 -18.15 5.55 -13.92
N VAL A 181 -18.48 6.61 -13.17
CA VAL A 181 -17.50 7.65 -12.81
C VAL A 181 -16.36 7.05 -11.98
N LEU A 182 -16.66 6.27 -10.96
CA LEU A 182 -15.66 5.64 -10.11
C LEU A 182 -14.72 4.75 -10.92
N ASN A 183 -15.23 3.94 -11.83
CA ASN A 183 -14.40 3.11 -12.71
C ASN A 183 -13.50 3.94 -13.64
N GLN A 184 -14.00 5.07 -14.14
CA GLN A 184 -13.18 6.00 -14.93
C GLN A 184 -12.10 6.68 -14.08
N LEU A 185 -12.41 7.06 -12.85
CA LEU A 185 -11.46 7.62 -11.90
C LEU A 185 -10.33 6.62 -11.59
N PHE A 186 -10.63 5.35 -11.36
CA PHE A 186 -9.62 4.31 -11.21
C PHE A 186 -8.72 4.14 -12.44
N LYS A 187 -9.26 4.34 -13.62
CA LYS A 187 -8.49 4.21 -14.89
C LYS A 187 -7.57 5.40 -15.16
N HIS A 188 -7.96 6.62 -14.78
CA HIS A 188 -7.31 7.85 -15.21
C HIS A 188 -6.55 8.59 -14.11
N THR A 189 -6.61 8.09 -12.87
CA THR A 189 -5.98 8.72 -11.71
C THR A 189 -5.25 7.70 -10.83
N ALA A 190 -4.47 8.19 -9.87
CA ALA A 190 -3.78 7.35 -8.89
C ALA A 190 -4.71 6.83 -7.77
N LEU A 191 -6.01 6.85 -7.96
CA LEU A 191 -6.95 6.09 -7.12
C LEU A 191 -6.80 4.57 -7.32
N GLN A 192 -6.12 4.15 -8.37
CA GLN A 192 -5.61 2.80 -8.57
C GLN A 192 -4.16 2.88 -9.04
N THR A 193 -3.29 2.13 -8.39
CA THR A 193 -1.85 2.00 -8.72
C THR A 193 -1.46 0.54 -8.89
#